data_c7f281f1de75f2031b5fc7be8999f66d
#
_entry.id   c7f281f1de75f2031b5fc7be8999f66d
#
_cell.length_a   1.000
_cell.length_b   1.000
_cell.length_c   1.000
_cell.angle_alpha   90.00
_cell.angle_beta   90.00
_cell.angle_gamma   90.00
#
_symmetry.space_group_name_H-M   'P 1'
#
loop_
_entity.id
_entity.type
_entity.pdbx_description
1 polymer ?
#
loop_
_entity_poly.entity_id
_entity_poly.type
_entity_poly.pdbx_seq_one_letter_code
_entity_poly.pdbx_strand_id
1 'polypeptide(L)'
;MKHDASSIRAFIGAINFEESRLFYKELGFQESVISGQMSYFSVTTQLGFYLQNAYVKDWVDNTMLFLEVNDVDDHYRQLQDLALHQKYKNVRLTPIKENDWGKECFLHDPSGILWHFGQFY
;
A
#
# COMPACT_ATOMS: atom_id res chain seq x y z
N MET A 1 -6.46 25.87 17.05
CA MET A 1 -5.67 26.25 15.86
C MET A 1 -6.28 25.63 14.62
N LYS A 2 -6.40 26.38 13.53
CA LYS A 2 -6.90 25.89 12.26
C LYS A 2 -5.70 25.61 11.34
N HIS A 3 -5.64 24.40 10.76
CA HIS A 3 -4.50 24.01 9.93
C HIS A 3 -4.82 24.23 8.44
N ASP A 4 -3.93 24.96 7.77
CA ASP A 4 -3.98 25.14 6.32
C ASP A 4 -2.99 24.16 5.68
N ALA A 5 -3.47 22.93 5.47
CA ALA A 5 -2.64 21.79 5.03
C ALA A 5 -3.19 21.18 3.75
N SER A 6 -2.30 20.68 2.89
CA SER A 6 -2.66 20.10 1.58
C SER A 6 -2.54 18.58 1.52
N SER A 7 -1.71 17.99 2.33
CA SER A 7 -1.55 16.54 2.34
C SER A 7 -0.88 16.07 3.63
N ILE A 8 -0.98 14.79 3.89
CA ILE A 8 -0.18 14.10 4.88
C ILE A 8 0.34 12.83 4.23
N ARG A 9 1.65 12.56 4.37
CA ARG A 9 2.29 11.45 3.66
C ARG A 9 3.11 10.60 4.62
N ALA A 10 2.91 9.29 4.54
CA ALA A 10 3.72 8.34 5.29
C ALA A 10 5.04 8.07 4.56
N PHE A 11 6.07 7.68 5.32
CA PHE A 11 7.30 7.08 4.82
C PHE A 11 7.28 5.62 5.21
N ILE A 12 7.42 4.72 4.23
CA ILE A 12 7.47 3.30 4.49
C ILE A 12 8.81 2.73 4.04
N GLY A 13 9.31 1.76 4.79
CA GLY A 13 10.58 1.10 4.50
C GLY A 13 10.42 -0.14 3.63
N ALA A 14 11.54 -0.69 3.21
CA ALA A 14 11.58 -1.90 2.40
C ALA A 14 12.81 -2.74 2.76
N ILE A 15 12.62 -4.06 2.81
CA ILE A 15 13.73 -5.02 2.94
C ILE A 15 14.54 -5.01 1.65
N ASN A 16 13.87 -5.11 0.51
CA ASN A 16 14.46 -5.02 -0.82
C ASN A 16 13.77 -3.89 -1.56
N PHE A 17 14.44 -2.75 -1.67
CA PHE A 17 13.89 -1.52 -2.23
C PHE A 17 13.46 -1.70 -3.69
N GLU A 18 14.29 -2.33 -4.52
CA GLU A 18 13.98 -2.54 -5.94
C GLU A 18 12.78 -3.47 -6.12
N GLU A 19 12.67 -4.51 -5.32
CA GLU A 19 11.52 -5.42 -5.35
C GLU A 19 10.23 -4.68 -4.96
N SER A 20 10.29 -3.88 -3.91
CA SER A 20 9.12 -3.08 -3.47
C SER A 20 8.74 -2.03 -4.49
N ARG A 21 9.70 -1.37 -5.14
CA ARG A 21 9.42 -0.43 -6.23
C ARG A 21 8.66 -1.12 -7.35
N LEU A 22 9.13 -2.27 -7.80
CA LEU A 22 8.49 -3.04 -8.87
C LEU A 22 7.08 -3.45 -8.46
N PHE A 23 6.93 -3.94 -7.23
CA PHE A 23 5.62 -4.33 -6.68
C PHE A 23 4.60 -3.18 -6.76
N TYR A 24 4.96 -1.99 -6.28
CA TYR A 24 4.03 -0.86 -6.27
C TYR A 24 3.70 -0.35 -7.67
N LYS A 25 4.63 -0.43 -8.60
CA LYS A 25 4.34 -0.10 -10.01
C LYS A 25 3.37 -1.11 -10.62
N GLU A 26 3.55 -2.40 -10.33
CA GLU A 26 2.64 -3.44 -10.82
C GLU A 26 1.27 -3.38 -10.15
N LEU A 27 1.22 -2.89 -8.91
CA LEU A 27 -0.05 -2.62 -8.22
C LEU A 27 -0.83 -1.47 -8.88
N GLY A 28 -0.17 -0.68 -9.72
CA GLY A 28 -0.78 0.40 -10.48
C GLY A 28 -0.49 1.80 -9.96
N PHE A 29 0.38 1.93 -8.94
CA PHE A 29 0.78 3.24 -8.44
C PHE A 29 1.85 3.83 -9.34
N GLN A 30 1.90 5.17 -9.43
CA GLN A 30 2.87 5.88 -10.25
C GLN A 30 4.07 6.29 -9.42
N GLU A 31 5.26 5.96 -9.91
CA GLU A 31 6.51 6.30 -9.24
C GLU A 31 7.06 7.62 -9.73
N SER A 32 7.49 8.46 -8.77
CA SER A 32 8.34 9.63 -9.00
C SER A 32 9.63 9.42 -8.22
N VAL A 33 10.74 9.22 -8.92
CA VAL A 33 12.03 8.96 -8.27
C VAL A 33 12.55 10.25 -7.63
N ILE A 34 12.82 10.20 -6.32
CA ILE A 34 13.41 11.32 -5.56
C ILE A 34 14.93 11.21 -5.58
N SER A 35 15.44 10.00 -5.30
CA SER A 35 16.87 9.71 -5.29
C SER A 35 17.06 8.20 -5.48
N GLY A 36 18.29 7.73 -5.42
CA GLY A 36 18.57 6.28 -5.44
C GLY A 36 18.07 5.53 -4.20
N GLN A 37 17.65 6.28 -3.16
CA GLN A 37 17.24 5.71 -1.87
C GLN A 37 15.78 5.96 -1.53
N MET A 38 15.05 6.70 -2.36
CA MET A 38 13.67 7.06 -2.06
C MET A 38 12.87 7.37 -3.33
N SER A 39 11.63 6.89 -3.38
CA SER A 39 10.64 7.22 -4.40
C SER A 39 9.34 7.67 -3.75
N TYR A 40 8.63 8.55 -4.45
CA TYR A 40 7.27 8.89 -4.12
C TYR A 40 6.33 8.08 -5.01
N PHE A 41 5.33 7.43 -4.41
CA PHE A 41 4.31 6.70 -5.15
C PHE A 41 2.96 7.39 -5.03
N SER A 42 2.38 7.74 -6.18
CA SER A 42 1.03 8.30 -6.25
C SER A 42 0.01 7.18 -6.38
N VAL A 43 -0.94 7.13 -5.45
CA VAL A 43 -2.13 6.26 -5.55
C VAL A 43 -3.16 6.94 -6.45
N THR A 44 -3.40 8.21 -6.20
CA THR A 44 -4.18 9.14 -7.03
C THR A 44 -3.41 10.45 -7.13
N THR A 45 -3.98 11.47 -7.79
CA THR A 45 -3.32 12.78 -7.91
C THR A 45 -2.99 13.43 -6.57
N GLN A 46 -3.75 13.13 -5.50
CA GLN A 46 -3.58 13.75 -4.19
C GLN A 46 -3.13 12.80 -3.10
N LEU A 47 -3.20 11.50 -3.35
CA LEU A 47 -2.89 10.47 -2.36
C LEU A 47 -1.61 9.77 -2.74
N GLY A 48 -0.68 9.68 -1.80
CA GLY A 48 0.57 8.99 -2.05
C GLY A 48 1.41 8.82 -0.79
N PHE A 49 2.56 8.22 -0.95
CA PHE A 49 3.48 7.91 0.13
C PHE A 49 4.92 7.85 -0.39
N TYR A 50 5.90 7.91 0.52
CA TYR A 50 7.30 7.73 0.19
C TYR A 50 7.74 6.31 0.53
N LEU A 51 8.41 5.66 -0.41
CA LEU A 51 9.09 4.38 -0.20
C LEU A 51 10.58 4.64 -0.04
N GLN A 52 11.17 4.14 1.06
CA GLN A 52 12.58 4.34 1.38
C GLN A 52 13.36 3.02 1.31
N ASN A 53 14.60 3.12 0.84
CA ASN A 53 15.57 2.05 0.94
C ASN A 53 16.14 2.04 2.37
N ALA A 54 15.29 1.69 3.32
CA ALA A 54 15.63 1.60 4.73
C ALA A 54 14.75 0.55 5.38
N TYR A 55 15.35 -0.32 6.18
CA TYR A 55 14.60 -1.37 6.85
C TYR A 55 14.89 -1.38 8.33
N VAL A 56 13.85 -1.10 9.12
CA VAL A 56 13.81 -1.33 10.56
C VAL A 56 12.65 -2.29 10.79
N LYS A 57 12.98 -3.51 11.21
CA LYS A 57 12.00 -4.62 11.29
C LYS A 57 10.76 -4.23 12.09
N ASP A 58 10.93 -3.64 13.27
CA ASP A 58 9.82 -3.28 14.14
C ASP A 58 8.91 -2.20 13.51
N TRP A 59 9.48 -1.29 12.74
CA TRP A 59 8.70 -0.25 12.07
C TRP A 59 7.91 -0.82 10.89
N VAL A 60 8.56 -1.66 10.06
CA VAL A 60 7.89 -2.26 8.90
C VAL A 60 6.81 -3.23 9.36
N ASP A 61 7.11 -4.09 10.33
CA ASP A 61 6.16 -5.09 10.84
C ASP A 61 4.93 -4.46 11.50
N ASN A 62 5.02 -3.21 11.94
CA ASN A 62 3.94 -2.50 12.61
C ASN A 62 3.36 -1.35 11.79
N THR A 63 3.76 -1.20 10.52
CA THR A 63 3.21 -0.17 9.64
C THR A 63 1.99 -0.70 8.91
N MET A 64 0.91 0.05 9.01
CA MET A 64 -0.34 -0.22 8.30
C MET A 64 -0.81 1.03 7.58
N LEU A 65 -1.44 0.83 6.43
CA LEU A 65 -2.09 1.88 5.66
C LEU A 65 -3.53 1.46 5.39
N PHE A 66 -4.44 2.39 5.47
CA PHE A 66 -5.83 2.16 5.11
C PHE A 66 -6.16 3.01 3.88
N LEU A 67 -6.46 2.35 2.78
CA LEU A 67 -6.93 3.01 1.57
C LEU A 67 -8.43 2.79 1.44
N GLU A 68 -9.17 3.87 1.56
CA GLU A 68 -10.61 3.82 1.34
C GLU A 68 -10.88 3.74 -0.16
N VAL A 69 -11.64 2.72 -0.57
CA VAL A 69 -12.02 2.50 -1.97
C VAL A 69 -13.53 2.55 -2.11
N ASN A 70 -14.02 2.85 -3.31
CA ASN A 70 -15.45 3.01 -3.55
C ASN A 70 -16.19 1.67 -3.61
N ASP A 71 -15.54 0.62 -4.09
CA ASP A 71 -16.10 -0.72 -4.26
C ASP A 71 -15.03 -1.75 -3.93
N VAL A 72 -15.05 -2.24 -2.70
CA VAL A 72 -14.03 -3.18 -2.24
C VAL A 72 -14.16 -4.55 -2.90
N ASP A 73 -15.35 -4.97 -3.28
CA ASP A 73 -15.55 -6.25 -3.98
C ASP A 73 -14.87 -6.21 -5.35
N ASP A 74 -15.06 -5.13 -6.10
CA ASP A 74 -14.39 -4.94 -7.37
C ASP A 74 -12.88 -4.79 -7.20
N HIS A 75 -12.46 -4.03 -6.20
CA HIS A 75 -11.03 -3.83 -5.91
C HIS A 75 -10.35 -5.15 -5.59
N TYR A 76 -10.96 -5.99 -4.75
CA TYR A 76 -10.44 -7.32 -4.42
C TYR A 76 -10.31 -8.20 -5.68
N ARG A 77 -11.32 -8.17 -6.54
CA ARG A 77 -11.30 -8.92 -7.79
C ARG A 77 -10.14 -8.49 -8.69
N GLN A 78 -9.89 -7.18 -8.79
CA GLN A 78 -8.74 -6.66 -9.54
C GLN A 78 -7.41 -7.11 -8.92
N LEU A 79 -7.29 -7.10 -7.59
CA LEU A 79 -6.09 -7.60 -6.90
C LEU A 79 -5.85 -9.08 -7.16
N GLN A 80 -6.90 -9.89 -7.20
CA GLN A 80 -6.80 -11.31 -7.57
C GLN A 80 -6.29 -11.46 -9.00
N ASP A 81 -6.79 -10.65 -9.93
CA ASP A 81 -6.41 -10.71 -11.34
C ASP A 81 -4.95 -10.31 -11.55
N LEU A 82 -4.45 -9.34 -10.80
CA LEU A 82 -3.02 -8.97 -10.82
C LEU A 82 -2.12 -10.11 -10.34
N ALA A 83 -2.63 -10.96 -9.45
CA ALA A 83 -1.95 -12.14 -8.92
C ALA A 83 -0.56 -11.85 -8.31
N LEU A 84 -0.37 -10.68 -7.70
CA LEU A 84 0.91 -10.29 -7.09
C LEU A 84 1.30 -11.21 -5.93
N HIS A 85 0.31 -11.78 -5.23
CA HIS A 85 0.50 -12.77 -4.17
C HIS A 85 1.05 -14.11 -4.68
N GLN A 86 0.96 -14.35 -5.99
CA GLN A 86 1.57 -15.52 -6.64
C GLN A 86 2.95 -15.20 -7.22
N LYS A 87 3.19 -13.92 -7.55
CA LYS A 87 4.43 -13.46 -8.17
C LYS A 87 5.53 -13.16 -7.17
N TYR A 88 5.18 -12.62 -6.01
CA TYR A 88 6.12 -12.24 -4.95
C TYR A 88 5.98 -13.17 -3.75
N LYS A 89 7.08 -13.72 -3.29
CA LYS A 89 7.10 -14.77 -2.25
C LYS A 89 6.39 -14.39 -0.96
N ASN A 90 6.56 -13.14 -0.51
CA ASN A 90 6.04 -12.68 0.79
C ASN A 90 4.74 -11.88 0.68
N VAL A 91 4.25 -11.64 -0.52
CA VAL A 91 2.99 -10.93 -0.73
C VAL A 91 1.84 -11.86 -0.42
N ARG A 92 0.88 -11.37 0.38
CA ARG A 92 -0.33 -12.14 0.74
C ARG A 92 -1.55 -11.26 0.51
N LEU A 93 -2.56 -11.86 -0.10
CA LEU A 93 -3.87 -11.26 -0.29
C LEU A 93 -4.88 -12.04 0.54
N THR A 94 -5.56 -11.35 1.46
CA THR A 94 -6.55 -11.95 2.35
C THR A 94 -7.95 -11.60 1.85
N PRO A 95 -8.91 -12.55 1.87
CA PRO A 95 -10.27 -12.30 1.39
C PRO A 95 -10.99 -11.20 2.14
N ILE A 96 -12.07 -10.69 1.53
CA ILE A 96 -12.91 -9.66 2.12
C ILE A 96 -13.48 -10.15 3.45
N LYS A 97 -13.38 -9.28 4.46
CA LYS A 97 -13.96 -9.45 5.79
C LYS A 97 -15.03 -8.38 6.01
N GLU A 98 -16.18 -8.78 6.49
CA GLU A 98 -17.24 -7.86 6.88
C GLU A 98 -17.06 -7.45 8.34
N ASN A 99 -17.20 -6.16 8.61
CA ASN A 99 -17.11 -5.54 9.92
C ASN A 99 -18.38 -4.71 10.17
N ASP A 100 -18.57 -4.25 11.40
CA ASP A 100 -19.71 -3.38 11.73
C ASP A 100 -19.69 -2.06 10.96
N TRP A 101 -18.50 -1.56 10.63
CA TRP A 101 -18.32 -0.26 9.97
C TRP A 101 -18.28 -0.37 8.44
N GLY A 102 -18.07 -1.55 7.88
CA GLY A 102 -17.89 -1.74 6.43
C GLY A 102 -17.22 -3.06 6.09
N LYS A 103 -16.61 -3.10 4.92
CA LYS A 103 -15.89 -4.29 4.42
C LYS A 103 -14.46 -3.92 4.08
N GLU A 104 -13.52 -4.87 4.25
CA GLU A 104 -12.12 -4.67 3.90
C GLU A 104 -11.45 -5.96 3.45
N CYS A 105 -10.41 -5.82 2.64
CA CYS A 105 -9.47 -6.89 2.36
C CYS A 105 -8.06 -6.41 2.67
N PHE A 106 -7.11 -7.34 2.75
CA PHE A 106 -5.75 -7.04 3.19
C PHE A 106 -4.75 -7.50 2.14
N LEU A 107 -3.71 -6.68 1.95
CA LEU A 107 -2.58 -7.01 1.10
C LEU A 107 -1.29 -6.69 1.85
N HIS A 108 -0.41 -7.70 2.01
CA HIS A 108 0.93 -7.49 2.56
C HIS A 108 1.88 -7.25 1.39
N ASP A 109 2.67 -6.17 1.46
CA ASP A 109 3.69 -5.93 0.46
C ASP A 109 4.89 -6.87 0.62
N PRO A 110 5.90 -6.85 -0.28
CA PRO A 110 7.02 -7.77 -0.19
C PRO A 110 7.83 -7.69 1.10
N SER A 111 7.79 -6.57 1.80
CA SER A 111 8.52 -6.35 3.05
C SER A 111 7.67 -6.59 4.30
N GLY A 112 6.35 -6.73 4.15
CA GLY A 112 5.44 -6.96 5.26
C GLY A 112 4.59 -5.76 5.66
N ILE A 113 4.64 -4.65 4.91
CA ILE A 113 3.73 -3.52 5.12
C ILE A 113 2.30 -3.99 4.85
N LEU A 114 1.40 -3.70 5.78
CA LEU A 114 0.01 -4.12 5.68
C LEU A 114 -0.85 -3.02 5.08
N TRP A 115 -1.46 -3.33 3.95
CA TRP A 115 -2.47 -2.48 3.32
C TRP A 115 -3.87 -3.00 3.65
N HIS A 116 -4.71 -2.11 4.16
CA HIS A 116 -6.14 -2.33 4.26
C HIS A 116 -6.79 -1.64 3.07
N PHE A 117 -7.59 -2.34 2.30
CA PHE A 117 -8.47 -1.74 1.29
C PHE A 117 -9.88 -1.86 1.83
N GLY A 118 -10.52 -0.73 2.14
CA GLY A 118 -11.77 -0.73 2.86
C GLY A 118 -12.84 0.18 2.25
N GLN A 119 -14.07 -0.19 2.52
CA GLN A 119 -15.26 0.53 2.08
C GLN A 119 -16.22 0.64 3.27
N PHE A 120 -16.58 1.86 3.63
CA PHE A 120 -17.56 2.10 4.69
C PHE A 120 -18.98 1.88 4.18
N TYR A 121 -19.86 1.47 5.09
CA TYR A 121 -21.29 1.37 4.80
C TYR A 121 -21.96 2.72 4.65
#